data_def6ce39ecb5d6056a8229562ff88f0e
#
_entry.id   def6ce39ecb5d6056a8229562ff88f0e
#
_cell.length_a   1.000
_cell.length_b   1.000
_cell.length_c   1.000
_cell.angle_alpha   90.00
_cell.angle_beta   90.00
_cell.angle_gamma   90.00
#
_symmetry.space_group_name_H-M   'P 1'
#
loop_
_entity.id
_entity.type
_entity.pdbx_description
1 polymer ?
#
loop_
_entity_poly.entity_id
_entity_poly.type
_entity_poly.pdbx_seq_one_letter_code
_entity_poly.pdbx_strand_id
1 'polypeptide(L)'
;MVDFIQKTKRLVKLSSVIAQYGFDELFKRGDLEKYLPGNIKRKYSDKIDEINACTFYERIRMAIEEMGPVYVKFGQMLSNRKDILPEEMLLQLQKLQDNVEIEEVDVRKKMNLELGIEVDDYFSEIEEEPMASASIGQVFRGKLKNGEKVVVKIQRENIKPVIEADLEIMKNLAKTLENYYEEMKKMNIGDVVESFEKMLNEELSLSNELRNIERFANNFKRDERIHVPIVYKHLSNNHILTMEMIEGFKITDKEKIVEIGKKPEEIARTGLDLYLVQFLKHGFFHADPHPGNIFIKENGQIAFIDFGAMGRLYPNERELLINLIIYSLKKDVKKMIETIRKLAIKFEVADERKFERELYGLIEMVDGNSLESIDIVTIFEKARKVFSDNQILLSEDIYLLIKGIGQIEGIGRHLNPRLNITRIMQPYMDKIARERMNPVNIFKKGAEKLETFSDNWLTLPTDLKNILEKIQKNELKHKHEIIGFEKFQKTFEQLVLAIIISSIFVGSSILALANIPPKIFGISGLGLLGFVIAGIMGVNLFFKSKK
;
A
#
# COMPACT_ATOMS: atom_id res chain seq x y z
N MET A 1 -8.26 23.94 -20.68
CA MET A 1 -8.78 23.46 -21.99
C MET A 1 -8.05 22.20 -22.46
N VAL A 2 -6.72 22.13 -22.37
CA VAL A 2 -5.90 20.93 -22.69
C VAL A 2 -6.29 19.75 -21.79
N ASP A 3 -6.49 20.00 -20.53
CA ASP A 3 -6.86 19.02 -19.50
C ASP A 3 -8.21 18.34 -19.78
N PHE A 4 -9.24 19.09 -20.18
CA PHE A 4 -10.56 18.55 -20.55
C PHE A 4 -10.50 17.65 -21.81
N ILE A 5 -9.69 18.02 -22.79
CA ILE A 5 -9.53 17.24 -24.04
C ILE A 5 -8.82 15.90 -23.75
N GLN A 6 -7.78 15.93 -22.92
CA GLN A 6 -7.05 14.71 -22.53
C GLN A 6 -7.97 13.77 -21.72
N LYS A 7 -8.68 14.31 -20.74
CA LYS A 7 -9.63 13.54 -19.93
C LYS A 7 -10.70 12.87 -20.80
N THR A 8 -11.28 13.62 -21.75
CA THR A 8 -12.29 13.06 -22.66
C THR A 8 -11.70 11.95 -23.54
N LYS A 9 -10.50 12.13 -24.11
CA LYS A 9 -9.80 11.09 -24.87
C LYS A 9 -9.55 9.83 -24.05
N ARG A 10 -9.11 9.99 -22.80
CA ARG A 10 -8.82 8.86 -21.88
C ARG A 10 -10.11 8.13 -21.49
N LEU A 11 -11.20 8.84 -21.20
CA LEU A 11 -12.51 8.24 -20.93
C LEU A 11 -13.05 7.45 -22.13
N VAL A 12 -12.93 7.98 -23.34
CA VAL A 12 -13.32 7.26 -24.56
C VAL A 12 -12.47 6.00 -24.74
N LYS A 13 -11.14 6.08 -24.50
CA LYS A 13 -10.25 4.92 -24.55
C LYS A 13 -10.66 3.87 -23.53
N LEU A 14 -10.86 4.26 -22.27
CA LEU A 14 -11.31 3.35 -21.20
C LEU A 14 -12.62 2.66 -21.57
N SER A 15 -13.60 3.44 -22.03
CA SER A 15 -14.89 2.92 -22.46
C SER A 15 -14.77 1.90 -23.60
N SER A 16 -13.89 2.18 -24.56
CA SER A 16 -13.59 1.28 -25.68
C SER A 16 -12.95 -0.04 -25.20
N VAL A 17 -11.95 0.04 -24.32
CA VAL A 17 -11.25 -1.12 -23.77
C VAL A 17 -12.18 -2.00 -22.95
N ILE A 18 -12.98 -1.40 -22.04
CA ILE A 18 -13.96 -2.14 -21.24
C ILE A 18 -14.97 -2.89 -22.11
N ALA A 19 -15.50 -2.24 -23.15
CA ALA A 19 -16.43 -2.87 -24.10
C ALA A 19 -15.75 -3.99 -24.91
N GLN A 20 -14.50 -3.80 -25.33
CA GLN A 20 -13.72 -4.78 -26.08
C GLN A 20 -13.49 -6.08 -25.29
N TYR A 21 -13.18 -5.97 -24.00
CA TYR A 21 -12.89 -7.12 -23.14
C TYR A 21 -14.11 -7.71 -22.44
N GLY A 22 -15.33 -7.30 -22.82
CA GLY A 22 -16.59 -7.90 -22.36
C GLY A 22 -16.95 -7.57 -20.91
N PHE A 23 -16.57 -6.37 -20.45
CA PHE A 23 -16.93 -5.87 -19.12
C PHE A 23 -18.19 -4.98 -19.15
N ASP A 24 -19.11 -5.24 -20.08
CA ASP A 24 -20.31 -4.40 -20.33
C ASP A 24 -21.22 -4.25 -19.10
N GLU A 25 -21.25 -5.22 -18.19
CA GLU A 25 -22.03 -5.14 -16.97
C GLU A 25 -21.56 -4.02 -16.03
N LEU A 26 -20.27 -3.67 -16.05
CA LEU A 26 -19.72 -2.54 -15.29
C LEU A 26 -20.24 -1.19 -15.81
N PHE A 27 -20.55 -1.10 -17.11
CA PHE A 27 -21.13 0.11 -17.71
C PHE A 27 -22.60 0.35 -17.36
N LYS A 28 -23.39 -0.73 -17.34
CA LYS A 28 -24.83 -0.63 -17.09
C LYS A 28 -25.15 -0.11 -15.69
N ARG A 29 -24.23 -0.28 -14.75
CA ARG A 29 -24.42 0.12 -13.34
C ARG A 29 -23.77 1.46 -12.97
N GLY A 30 -22.79 1.93 -13.72
CA GLY A 30 -22.19 3.24 -13.47
C GLY A 30 -22.43 4.15 -14.66
N ASP A 31 -23.00 5.31 -14.55
CA ASP A 31 -23.29 6.36 -15.56
C ASP A 31 -22.25 6.55 -16.71
N LEU A 32 -21.44 5.52 -16.99
CA LEU A 32 -20.39 5.49 -18.01
C LEU A 32 -20.96 5.31 -19.44
N GLU A 33 -22.21 4.89 -19.58
CA GLU A 33 -22.89 4.78 -20.89
C GLU A 33 -22.87 6.11 -21.68
N LYS A 34 -22.81 7.24 -21.00
CA LYS A 34 -22.76 8.59 -21.61
C LYS A 34 -21.50 8.82 -22.44
N TYR A 35 -20.46 8.03 -22.22
CA TYR A 35 -19.14 8.15 -22.87
C TYR A 35 -18.89 7.10 -23.96
N LEU A 36 -19.87 6.22 -24.23
CA LEU A 36 -19.75 5.21 -25.29
C LEU A 36 -19.97 5.83 -26.66
N PRO A 37 -19.00 5.81 -27.57
CA PRO A 37 -19.22 6.13 -28.97
C PRO A 37 -20.15 5.09 -29.60
N GLY A 38 -21.23 5.51 -30.24
CA GLY A 38 -22.28 4.63 -30.80
C GLY A 38 -21.84 3.58 -31.84
N ASN A 39 -20.55 3.59 -32.26
CA ASN A 39 -19.99 2.70 -33.28
C ASN A 39 -19.04 1.61 -32.75
N ILE A 40 -18.88 1.44 -31.41
CA ILE A 40 -17.90 0.53 -30.81
C ILE A 40 -18.22 -0.95 -31.16
N LYS A 41 -19.48 -1.35 -31.21
CA LYS A 41 -19.87 -2.73 -31.48
C LYS A 41 -19.42 -3.30 -32.84
N ARG A 42 -19.14 -2.45 -33.82
CA ARG A 42 -18.75 -2.90 -35.18
C ARG A 42 -17.25 -3.06 -35.40
N LYS A 43 -16.40 -2.44 -34.61
CA LYS A 43 -14.95 -2.38 -34.88
C LYS A 43 -14.13 -3.57 -34.33
N TYR A 44 -14.73 -4.39 -33.46
CA TYR A 44 -14.01 -5.42 -32.70
C TYR A 44 -14.47 -6.85 -32.97
N SER A 45 -15.23 -7.11 -34.06
CA SER A 45 -15.75 -8.44 -34.34
C SER A 45 -14.64 -9.49 -34.53
N ASP A 46 -13.49 -9.11 -35.06
CA ASP A 46 -12.41 -10.02 -35.43
C ASP A 46 -11.55 -10.52 -34.24
N LYS A 47 -11.57 -9.82 -33.12
CA LYS A 47 -10.86 -10.21 -31.88
C LYS A 47 -11.75 -10.88 -30.82
N ILE A 48 -13.05 -10.93 -31.04
CA ILE A 48 -14.02 -11.44 -30.06
C ILE A 48 -13.76 -12.92 -29.76
N ASP A 49 -13.40 -13.71 -30.73
CA ASP A 49 -13.18 -15.16 -30.55
C ASP A 49 -11.89 -15.42 -29.74
N GLU A 50 -10.83 -14.65 -29.93
CA GLU A 50 -9.59 -14.74 -29.14
C GLU A 50 -9.84 -14.30 -27.70
N ILE A 51 -10.58 -13.21 -27.49
CA ILE A 51 -10.90 -12.67 -26.15
C ILE A 51 -11.83 -13.61 -25.38
N ASN A 52 -12.80 -14.24 -26.05
CA ASN A 52 -13.71 -15.21 -25.44
C ASN A 52 -13.01 -16.51 -25.01
N ALA A 53 -11.86 -16.84 -25.59
CA ALA A 53 -11.04 -17.98 -25.16
C ALA A 53 -10.23 -17.69 -23.89
N CYS A 54 -10.07 -16.41 -23.51
CA CYS A 54 -9.32 -15.98 -22.35
C CYS A 54 -10.15 -16.05 -21.06
N THR A 55 -9.49 -16.37 -19.94
CA THR A 55 -10.10 -16.30 -18.62
C THR A 55 -10.44 -14.86 -18.24
N PHE A 56 -11.31 -14.69 -17.24
CA PHE A 56 -11.69 -13.37 -16.72
C PHE A 56 -10.48 -12.53 -16.30
N TYR A 57 -9.50 -13.14 -15.62
CA TYR A 57 -8.30 -12.44 -15.14
C TYR A 57 -7.31 -12.12 -16.25
N GLU A 58 -7.21 -12.97 -17.28
CA GLU A 58 -6.42 -12.65 -18.48
C GLU A 58 -6.98 -11.45 -19.23
N ARG A 59 -8.30 -11.36 -19.36
CA ARG A 59 -8.95 -10.20 -19.98
C ARG A 59 -8.70 -8.91 -19.21
N ILE A 60 -8.70 -8.95 -17.87
CA ILE A 60 -8.34 -7.79 -17.05
C ILE A 60 -6.88 -7.38 -17.31
N ARG A 61 -5.93 -8.32 -17.33
CA ARG A 61 -4.54 -8.02 -17.64
C ARG A 61 -4.38 -7.35 -19.00
N MET A 62 -4.99 -7.94 -20.04
CA MET A 62 -4.93 -7.38 -21.41
C MET A 62 -5.57 -5.99 -21.49
N ALA A 63 -6.67 -5.75 -20.79
CA ALA A 63 -7.28 -4.43 -20.69
C ALA A 63 -6.34 -3.40 -20.02
N ILE A 64 -5.64 -3.80 -18.96
CA ILE A 64 -4.64 -2.98 -18.26
C ILE A 64 -3.49 -2.62 -19.23
N GLU A 65 -2.95 -3.59 -19.97
CA GLU A 65 -1.90 -3.39 -20.96
C GLU A 65 -2.34 -2.40 -22.05
N GLU A 66 -3.54 -2.56 -22.59
CA GLU A 66 -4.07 -1.67 -23.62
C GLU A 66 -4.36 -0.26 -23.13
N MET A 67 -4.74 -0.09 -21.86
CA MET A 67 -4.92 1.22 -21.24
C MET A 67 -3.60 2.00 -21.15
N GLY A 68 -2.47 1.32 -21.04
CA GLY A 68 -1.13 1.90 -21.12
C GLY A 68 -0.42 2.06 -19.77
N PRO A 69 0.72 2.82 -19.75
CA PRO A 69 1.72 2.76 -18.67
C PRO A 69 1.19 3.01 -17.26
N VAL A 70 0.25 3.96 -17.09
CA VAL A 70 -0.33 4.28 -15.77
C VAL A 70 -1.09 3.09 -15.20
N TYR A 71 -1.89 2.42 -16.03
CA TYR A 71 -2.67 1.25 -15.60
C TYR A 71 -1.77 0.02 -15.44
N VAL A 72 -0.76 -0.16 -16.27
CA VAL A 72 0.26 -1.21 -16.11
C VAL A 72 0.96 -1.06 -14.76
N LYS A 73 1.38 0.15 -14.41
CA LYS A 73 2.03 0.44 -13.13
C LYS A 73 1.09 0.22 -11.95
N PHE A 74 -0.18 0.60 -12.09
CA PHE A 74 -1.20 0.27 -11.09
C PHE A 74 -1.36 -1.24 -10.91
N GLY A 75 -1.43 -1.99 -12.01
CA GLY A 75 -1.48 -3.45 -11.98
C GLY A 75 -0.24 -4.08 -11.33
N GLN A 76 0.95 -3.55 -11.61
CA GLN A 76 2.20 -3.99 -10.98
C GLN A 76 2.21 -3.72 -9.47
N MET A 77 1.72 -2.55 -9.02
CA MET A 77 1.53 -2.28 -7.59
C MET A 77 0.55 -3.28 -6.98
N LEU A 78 -0.59 -3.51 -7.62
CA LEU A 78 -1.60 -4.46 -7.17
C LEU A 78 -1.12 -5.91 -7.17
N SER A 79 -0.16 -6.29 -8.04
CA SER A 79 0.40 -7.66 -8.07
C SER A 79 1.06 -8.07 -6.76
N ASN A 80 1.43 -7.09 -5.93
CA ASN A 80 1.99 -7.32 -4.61
C ASN A 80 0.93 -7.34 -3.49
N ARG A 81 -0.36 -7.08 -3.79
CA ARG A 81 -1.46 -6.96 -2.83
C ARG A 81 -2.28 -8.25 -2.74
N LYS A 82 -1.63 -9.32 -2.22
CA LYS A 82 -2.28 -10.62 -1.95
C LYS A 82 -3.41 -10.53 -0.90
N ASP A 83 -3.45 -9.45 -0.16
CA ASP A 83 -4.48 -9.13 0.82
C ASP A 83 -5.80 -8.67 0.18
N ILE A 84 -5.75 -8.20 -1.07
CA ILE A 84 -6.91 -7.63 -1.77
C ILE A 84 -7.37 -8.54 -2.91
N LEU A 85 -6.43 -9.17 -3.63
CA LEU A 85 -6.71 -9.84 -4.89
C LEU A 85 -6.55 -11.36 -4.80
N PRO A 86 -7.39 -12.14 -5.53
CA PRO A 86 -7.24 -13.59 -5.66
C PRO A 86 -5.91 -13.97 -6.31
N GLU A 87 -5.42 -15.16 -6.00
CA GLU A 87 -4.12 -15.66 -6.48
C GLU A 87 -4.03 -15.70 -8.01
N GLU A 88 -5.11 -16.11 -8.69
CA GLU A 88 -5.17 -16.16 -10.15
C GLU A 88 -5.01 -14.77 -10.79
N MET A 89 -5.60 -13.74 -10.17
CA MET A 89 -5.43 -12.35 -10.61
C MET A 89 -3.99 -11.87 -10.42
N LEU A 90 -3.40 -12.17 -9.25
CA LEU A 90 -2.01 -11.81 -8.95
C LEU A 90 -1.03 -12.42 -9.96
N LEU A 91 -1.23 -13.70 -10.32
CA LEU A 91 -0.42 -14.38 -11.34
C LEU A 91 -0.52 -13.71 -12.72
N GLN A 92 -1.67 -13.14 -13.06
CA GLN A 92 -1.81 -12.39 -14.30
C GLN A 92 -1.14 -11.02 -14.22
N LEU A 93 -1.31 -10.30 -13.10
CA LEU A 93 -0.71 -8.98 -12.90
C LEU A 93 0.84 -9.04 -12.85
N GLN A 94 1.41 -10.13 -12.34
CA GLN A 94 2.86 -10.36 -12.36
C GLN A 94 3.47 -10.48 -13.77
N LYS A 95 2.63 -10.77 -14.80
CA LYS A 95 3.07 -10.81 -16.20
C LYS A 95 3.14 -9.43 -16.84
N LEU A 96 2.61 -8.40 -16.19
CA LEU A 96 2.65 -7.03 -16.71
C LEU A 96 4.08 -6.53 -16.81
N GLN A 97 4.50 -6.15 -18.01
CA GLN A 97 5.82 -5.60 -18.29
C GLN A 97 5.71 -4.14 -18.73
N ASP A 98 6.69 -3.34 -18.36
CA ASP A 98 6.83 -1.95 -18.80
C ASP A 98 7.41 -1.89 -20.23
N ASN A 99 6.71 -2.48 -21.19
CA ASN A 99 7.05 -2.33 -22.59
C ASN A 99 6.46 -1.01 -23.11
N VAL A 100 7.22 0.06 -23.03
CA VAL A 100 6.81 1.38 -23.50
C VAL A 100 7.57 1.72 -24.76
N GLU A 101 6.83 2.15 -25.81
CA GLU A 101 7.42 2.59 -27.06
C GLU A 101 8.44 3.70 -26.84
N ILE A 102 9.51 3.66 -27.62
CA ILE A 102 10.52 4.71 -27.65
C ILE A 102 9.89 5.94 -28.33
N GLU A 103 9.92 7.07 -27.64
CA GLU A 103 9.54 8.37 -28.20
C GLU A 103 10.79 9.03 -28.78
N GLU A 104 10.65 9.61 -29.97
CA GLU A 104 11.69 10.47 -30.53
C GLU A 104 11.76 11.78 -29.72
N VAL A 105 12.87 12.02 -29.07
CA VAL A 105 13.11 13.20 -28.23
C VAL A 105 14.39 13.90 -28.70
N ASP A 106 14.27 15.15 -29.07
CA ASP A 106 15.43 16.03 -29.23
C ASP A 106 15.99 16.38 -27.85
N VAL A 107 16.95 15.55 -27.40
CA VAL A 107 17.53 15.61 -26.05
C VAL A 107 18.14 16.98 -25.77
N ARG A 108 18.90 17.53 -26.72
CA ARG A 108 19.60 18.82 -26.57
C ARG A 108 18.61 19.95 -26.43
N LYS A 109 17.66 20.04 -27.33
CA LYS A 109 16.60 21.05 -27.29
C LYS A 109 15.80 20.99 -25.98
N LYS A 110 15.45 19.80 -25.55
CA LYS A 110 14.68 19.59 -24.30
C LYS A 110 15.49 20.00 -23.08
N MET A 111 16.77 19.63 -23.03
CA MET A 111 17.65 20.03 -21.93
C MET A 111 17.86 21.55 -21.90
N ASN A 112 18.09 22.19 -23.05
CA ASN A 112 18.23 23.64 -23.14
C ASN A 112 16.98 24.35 -22.61
N LEU A 113 15.80 23.88 -23.01
CA LEU A 113 14.52 24.46 -22.59
C LEU A 113 14.25 24.27 -21.10
N GLU A 114 14.45 23.06 -20.60
CA GLU A 114 14.10 22.69 -19.22
C GLU A 114 15.11 23.21 -18.19
N LEU A 115 16.39 23.24 -18.54
CA LEU A 115 17.45 23.68 -17.63
C LEU A 115 17.80 25.18 -17.79
N GLY A 116 17.41 25.80 -18.89
CA GLY A 116 17.73 27.18 -19.20
C GLY A 116 19.22 27.41 -19.45
N ILE A 117 19.91 26.42 -20.02
CA ILE A 117 21.36 26.44 -20.30
C ILE A 117 21.59 26.05 -21.76
N GLU A 118 22.81 26.36 -22.26
CA GLU A 118 23.30 25.79 -23.52
C GLU A 118 24.02 24.47 -23.20
N VAL A 119 23.40 23.36 -23.58
CA VAL A 119 23.88 21.98 -23.26
C VAL A 119 25.26 21.76 -23.85
N ASP A 120 25.56 22.35 -25.01
CA ASP A 120 26.85 22.25 -25.68
C ASP A 120 27.98 22.92 -24.88
N ASP A 121 27.70 23.74 -23.86
CA ASP A 121 28.70 24.26 -22.95
C ASP A 121 29.20 23.23 -21.94
N TYR A 122 28.40 22.23 -21.64
CA TYR A 122 28.68 21.22 -20.62
C TYR A 122 29.01 19.86 -21.24
N PHE A 123 28.33 19.46 -22.33
CA PHE A 123 28.48 18.15 -22.94
C PHE A 123 29.37 18.22 -24.19
N SER A 124 30.26 17.24 -24.33
CA SER A 124 30.97 16.98 -25.59
C SER A 124 30.18 16.10 -26.53
N GLU A 125 29.33 15.20 -25.97
CA GLU A 125 28.55 14.25 -26.73
C GLU A 125 27.27 13.89 -25.94
N ILE A 126 26.14 13.75 -26.64
CA ILE A 126 24.89 13.15 -26.14
C ILE A 126 24.32 12.29 -27.26
N GLU A 127 24.04 11.02 -26.95
CA GLU A 127 23.40 10.10 -27.89
C GLU A 127 21.93 10.52 -28.11
N GLU A 128 21.47 10.43 -29.35
CA GLU A 128 20.06 10.73 -29.72
C GLU A 128 19.15 9.53 -29.46
N GLU A 129 19.68 8.31 -29.54
CA GLU A 129 18.96 7.09 -29.24
C GLU A 129 19.01 6.76 -27.75
N PRO A 130 17.87 6.48 -27.10
CA PRO A 130 17.87 6.15 -25.69
C PRO A 130 18.46 4.74 -25.46
N MET A 131 19.35 4.63 -24.47
CA MET A 131 19.86 3.34 -24.02
C MET A 131 18.82 2.51 -23.27
N ALA A 132 17.81 3.15 -22.69
CA ALA A 132 16.71 2.51 -21.98
C ALA A 132 15.46 3.38 -22.03
N SER A 133 14.30 2.73 -22.07
CA SER A 133 13.00 3.39 -22.03
C SER A 133 12.19 2.83 -20.87
N ALA A 134 11.66 3.70 -20.02
CA ALA A 134 10.82 3.38 -18.88
C ALA A 134 9.44 4.03 -19.03
N SER A 135 8.50 3.64 -18.17
CA SER A 135 7.13 4.15 -18.18
C SER A 135 7.04 5.68 -18.12
N ILE A 136 7.93 6.32 -17.39
CA ILE A 136 7.89 7.76 -17.10
C ILE A 136 8.95 8.55 -17.87
N GLY A 137 10.04 7.91 -18.28
CA GLY A 137 11.16 8.61 -18.93
C GLY A 137 12.04 7.73 -19.76
N GLN A 138 12.98 8.34 -20.44
CA GLN A 138 14.00 7.71 -21.26
C GLN A 138 15.39 8.08 -20.74
N VAL A 139 16.35 7.18 -20.90
CA VAL A 139 17.73 7.35 -20.44
C VAL A 139 18.66 7.40 -21.63
N PHE A 140 19.46 8.45 -21.72
CA PHE A 140 20.42 8.69 -22.79
C PHE A 140 21.84 8.67 -22.25
N ARG A 141 22.79 8.23 -23.06
CA ARG A 141 24.21 8.36 -22.73
C ARG A 141 24.71 9.72 -23.12
N GLY A 142 25.64 10.24 -22.32
CA GLY A 142 26.32 11.49 -22.60
C GLY A 142 27.76 11.47 -22.09
N LYS A 143 28.54 12.42 -22.59
CA LYS A 143 29.90 12.68 -22.13
C LYS A 143 30.06 14.16 -21.86
N LEU A 144 30.50 14.49 -20.65
CA LEU A 144 30.80 15.87 -20.30
C LEU A 144 32.12 16.35 -20.94
N LYS A 145 32.32 17.67 -21.04
CA LYS A 145 33.55 18.27 -21.58
C LYS A 145 34.81 17.90 -20.79
N ASN A 146 34.67 17.59 -19.50
CA ASN A 146 35.76 17.08 -18.69
C ASN A 146 36.12 15.60 -18.93
N GLY A 147 35.37 14.93 -19.83
CA GLY A 147 35.58 13.54 -20.19
C GLY A 147 34.77 12.51 -19.38
N GLU A 148 34.05 12.93 -18.36
CA GLU A 148 33.21 12.05 -17.53
C GLU A 148 32.03 11.51 -18.33
N LYS A 149 31.78 10.21 -18.24
CA LYS A 149 30.62 9.55 -18.84
C LYS A 149 29.42 9.69 -17.91
N VAL A 150 28.30 10.12 -18.47
CA VAL A 150 27.07 10.35 -17.73
C VAL A 150 25.88 9.67 -18.40
N VAL A 151 24.84 9.48 -17.63
CA VAL A 151 23.50 9.17 -18.13
C VAL A 151 22.58 10.35 -17.83
N VAL A 152 21.71 10.65 -18.80
CA VAL A 152 20.70 11.69 -18.70
C VAL A 152 19.34 11.03 -18.76
N LYS A 153 18.64 11.03 -17.65
CA LYS A 153 17.25 10.56 -17.54
C LYS A 153 16.33 11.73 -17.82
N ILE A 154 15.47 11.59 -18.82
CA ILE A 154 14.56 12.65 -19.27
C ILE A 154 13.14 12.16 -19.17
N GLN A 155 12.29 12.94 -18.52
CA GLN A 155 10.86 12.64 -18.40
C GLN A 155 10.18 12.75 -19.77
N ARG A 156 9.23 11.83 -20.06
CA ARG A 156 8.42 11.86 -21.28
C ARG A 156 7.62 13.15 -21.39
N GLU A 157 7.40 13.59 -22.63
CA GLU A 157 6.58 14.76 -22.87
C GLU A 157 5.10 14.50 -22.54
N ASN A 158 4.43 15.50 -22.01
CA ASN A 158 3.00 15.46 -21.70
C ASN A 158 2.54 14.27 -20.82
N ILE A 159 3.48 13.59 -20.13
CA ILE A 159 3.13 12.45 -19.27
C ILE A 159 2.25 12.88 -18.09
N LYS A 160 2.52 14.03 -17.49
CA LYS A 160 1.81 14.53 -16.31
C LYS A 160 0.31 14.74 -16.55
N PRO A 161 -0.14 15.46 -17.60
CA PRO A 161 -1.57 15.59 -17.92
C PRO A 161 -2.28 14.25 -18.17
N VAL A 162 -1.58 13.27 -18.75
CA VAL A 162 -2.13 11.93 -18.98
C VAL A 162 -2.33 11.21 -17.66
N ILE A 163 -1.33 11.26 -16.77
CA ILE A 163 -1.37 10.66 -15.44
C ILE A 163 -2.50 11.29 -14.60
N GLU A 164 -2.60 12.61 -14.56
CA GLU A 164 -3.65 13.32 -13.82
C GLU A 164 -5.05 12.92 -14.30
N ALA A 165 -5.23 12.81 -15.62
CA ALA A 165 -6.49 12.36 -16.21
C ALA A 165 -6.82 10.91 -15.84
N ASP A 166 -5.85 9.99 -15.91
CA ASP A 166 -6.03 8.59 -15.56
C ASP A 166 -6.31 8.41 -14.06
N LEU A 167 -5.60 9.11 -13.19
CA LEU A 167 -5.83 9.08 -11.74
C LEU A 167 -7.23 9.61 -11.37
N GLU A 168 -7.69 10.67 -12.01
CA GLU A 168 -9.05 11.19 -11.78
C GLU A 168 -10.11 10.17 -12.22
N ILE A 169 -9.89 9.50 -13.36
CA ILE A 169 -10.76 8.42 -13.83
C ILE A 169 -10.76 7.26 -12.83
N MET A 170 -9.59 6.82 -12.36
CA MET A 170 -9.45 5.75 -11.38
C MET A 170 -10.16 6.07 -10.06
N LYS A 171 -10.01 7.30 -9.53
CA LYS A 171 -10.70 7.77 -8.32
C LYS A 171 -12.23 7.74 -8.48
N ASN A 172 -12.73 8.23 -9.62
CA ASN A 172 -14.16 8.22 -9.89
C ASN A 172 -14.70 6.78 -10.03
N LEU A 173 -13.94 5.89 -10.65
CA LEU A 173 -14.28 4.48 -10.77
C LEU A 173 -14.27 3.78 -9.40
N ALA A 174 -13.23 4.00 -8.59
CA ALA A 174 -13.14 3.46 -7.24
C ALA A 174 -14.34 3.89 -6.38
N LYS A 175 -14.66 5.18 -6.36
CA LYS A 175 -15.83 5.73 -5.66
C LYS A 175 -17.14 5.09 -6.13
N THR A 176 -17.29 4.89 -7.44
CA THR A 176 -18.45 4.23 -8.01
C THR A 176 -18.54 2.77 -7.54
N LEU A 177 -17.44 2.02 -7.62
CA LEU A 177 -17.40 0.63 -7.18
C LEU A 177 -17.71 0.48 -5.68
N GLU A 178 -17.17 1.35 -4.82
CA GLU A 178 -17.47 1.35 -3.38
C GLU A 178 -18.95 1.66 -3.07
N ASN A 179 -19.59 2.49 -3.88
CA ASN A 179 -21.01 2.80 -3.70
C ASN A 179 -21.95 1.66 -4.10
N TYR A 180 -21.54 0.81 -5.05
CA TYR A 180 -22.39 -0.25 -5.58
C TYR A 180 -22.06 -1.64 -5.03
N TYR A 181 -20.85 -1.88 -4.51
CA TYR A 181 -20.39 -3.19 -4.05
C TYR A 181 -19.83 -3.10 -2.63
N GLU A 182 -20.47 -3.76 -1.67
CA GLU A 182 -20.02 -3.77 -0.28
C GLU A 182 -18.64 -4.42 -0.09
N GLU A 183 -18.30 -5.41 -0.94
CA GLU A 183 -16.97 -6.03 -0.93
C GLU A 183 -15.89 -5.01 -1.29
N MET A 184 -16.13 -4.19 -2.31
CA MET A 184 -15.21 -3.15 -2.76
C MET A 184 -15.03 -2.05 -1.71
N LYS A 185 -16.11 -1.72 -0.99
CA LYS A 185 -16.07 -0.80 0.14
C LYS A 185 -15.25 -1.34 1.30
N LYS A 186 -15.35 -2.65 1.60
CA LYS A 186 -14.53 -3.30 2.63
C LYS A 186 -13.04 -3.35 2.26
N MET A 187 -12.74 -3.40 0.98
CA MET A 187 -11.36 -3.37 0.44
C MET A 187 -10.74 -1.97 0.44
N ASN A 188 -11.52 -0.90 0.70
CA ASN A 188 -11.07 0.50 0.65
C ASN A 188 -10.32 0.82 -0.65
N ILE A 189 -10.95 0.56 -1.80
CA ILE A 189 -10.29 0.76 -3.12
C ILE A 189 -9.89 2.21 -3.33
N GLY A 190 -10.66 3.16 -2.79
CA GLY A 190 -10.32 4.58 -2.79
C GLY A 190 -8.93 4.84 -2.18
N ASP A 191 -8.66 4.28 -0.99
CA ASP A 191 -7.36 4.41 -0.32
C ASP A 191 -6.22 3.78 -1.14
N VAL A 192 -6.50 2.69 -1.85
CA VAL A 192 -5.53 2.03 -2.75
C VAL A 192 -5.16 2.95 -3.91
N VAL A 193 -6.15 3.62 -4.52
CA VAL A 193 -5.91 4.59 -5.61
C VAL A 193 -5.19 5.84 -5.10
N GLU A 194 -5.49 6.31 -3.90
CA GLU A 194 -4.77 7.44 -3.28
C GLU A 194 -3.30 7.08 -2.98
N SER A 195 -3.03 5.88 -2.48
CA SER A 195 -1.67 5.39 -2.28
C SER A 195 -0.90 5.29 -3.59
N PHE A 196 -1.57 4.81 -4.65
CA PHE A 196 -0.99 4.78 -6.00
C PHE A 196 -0.67 6.17 -6.53
N GLU A 197 -1.58 7.13 -6.37
CA GLU A 197 -1.34 8.52 -6.77
C GLU A 197 -0.11 9.10 -6.07
N LYS A 198 0.02 8.88 -4.77
CA LYS A 198 1.17 9.34 -4.00
C LYS A 198 2.47 8.73 -4.54
N MET A 199 2.50 7.40 -4.72
CA MET A 199 3.65 6.69 -5.28
C MET A 199 4.03 7.22 -6.67
N LEU A 200 3.05 7.41 -7.54
CA LEU A 200 3.27 7.88 -8.92
C LEU A 200 3.77 9.33 -8.96
N ASN A 201 3.24 10.20 -8.10
CA ASN A 201 3.71 11.59 -7.98
C ASN A 201 5.15 11.67 -7.42
N GLU A 202 5.54 10.76 -6.53
CA GLU A 202 6.92 10.67 -6.06
C GLU A 202 7.86 10.22 -7.19
N GLU A 203 7.45 9.28 -8.00
CA GLU A 203 8.22 8.77 -9.15
C GLU A 203 8.31 9.76 -10.31
N LEU A 204 7.28 10.59 -10.51
CA LEU A 204 7.29 11.66 -11.53
C LEU A 204 8.37 12.72 -11.29
N SER A 205 8.87 12.88 -10.08
CA SER A 205 9.84 13.93 -9.77
C SER A 205 11.26 13.39 -9.79
N LEU A 206 12.00 13.61 -10.87
CA LEU A 206 13.43 13.26 -10.94
C LEU A 206 14.28 14.00 -9.90
N SER A 207 13.81 15.15 -9.38
CA SER A 207 14.41 15.78 -8.20
C SER A 207 14.25 14.94 -6.93
N ASN A 208 13.22 14.10 -6.81
CA ASN A 208 13.11 13.15 -5.70
C ASN A 208 14.19 12.07 -5.81
N GLU A 209 14.37 11.52 -7.01
CA GLU A 209 15.42 10.53 -7.28
C GLU A 209 16.81 11.13 -6.99
N LEU A 210 17.08 12.34 -7.44
CA LEU A 210 18.32 13.06 -7.10
C LEU A 210 18.53 13.17 -5.58
N ARG A 211 17.52 13.60 -4.83
CA ARG A 211 17.60 13.69 -3.36
C ARG A 211 17.82 12.32 -2.70
N ASN A 212 17.22 11.29 -3.25
CA ASN A 212 17.40 9.93 -2.78
C ASN A 212 18.84 9.45 -2.98
N ILE A 213 19.44 9.71 -4.17
CA ILE A 213 20.85 9.40 -4.46
C ILE A 213 21.76 10.11 -3.46
N GLU A 214 21.56 11.41 -3.24
CA GLU A 214 22.39 12.19 -2.30
C GLU A 214 22.28 11.67 -0.85
N ARG A 215 21.06 11.38 -0.40
CA ARG A 215 20.83 10.80 0.92
C ARG A 215 21.52 9.46 1.06
N PHE A 216 21.39 8.62 0.04
CA PHE A 216 22.02 7.30 0.01
C PHE A 216 23.55 7.41 0.01
N ALA A 217 24.11 8.29 -0.82
CA ALA A 217 25.54 8.58 -0.83
C ALA A 217 26.06 9.04 0.54
N ASN A 218 25.33 9.93 1.22
CA ASN A 218 25.69 10.37 2.56
C ASN A 218 25.66 9.24 3.59
N ASN A 219 24.68 8.33 3.49
CA ASN A 219 24.57 7.17 4.38
C ASN A 219 25.77 6.22 4.24
N PHE A 220 26.27 6.06 3.03
CA PHE A 220 27.34 5.12 2.70
C PHE A 220 28.71 5.78 2.45
N LYS A 221 28.88 7.06 2.74
CA LYS A 221 30.11 7.83 2.48
C LYS A 221 31.43 7.16 2.95
N ARG A 222 31.35 6.30 3.98
CA ARG A 222 32.52 5.62 4.58
C ARG A 222 32.57 4.12 4.27
N ASP A 223 31.71 3.62 3.41
CA ASP A 223 31.65 2.21 3.07
C ASP A 223 32.22 2.00 1.66
N GLU A 224 33.43 1.48 1.60
CA GLU A 224 34.17 1.25 0.35
C GLU A 224 33.62 0.09 -0.50
N ARG A 225 32.67 -0.67 0.01
CA ARG A 225 32.08 -1.82 -0.69
C ARG A 225 31.01 -1.41 -1.69
N ILE A 226 30.51 -0.17 -1.58
CA ILE A 226 29.42 0.35 -2.40
C ILE A 226 29.85 1.63 -3.13
N HIS A 227 29.44 1.74 -4.36
CA HIS A 227 29.57 2.97 -5.14
C HIS A 227 28.18 3.55 -5.40
N VAL A 228 28.04 4.84 -5.15
CA VAL A 228 26.80 5.58 -5.43
C VAL A 228 27.07 6.58 -6.54
N PRO A 229 26.26 6.62 -7.61
CA PRO A 229 26.47 7.52 -8.73
C PRO A 229 26.56 8.98 -8.29
N ILE A 230 27.51 9.71 -8.84
CA ILE A 230 27.62 11.16 -8.65
C ILE A 230 26.47 11.83 -9.41
N VAL A 231 25.77 12.76 -8.78
CA VAL A 231 24.69 13.53 -9.41
C VAL A 231 25.15 14.95 -9.75
N TYR A 232 24.78 15.42 -10.93
CA TYR A 232 25.13 16.76 -11.43
C TYR A 232 23.94 17.69 -11.26
N LYS A 233 23.83 18.33 -10.09
CA LYS A 233 22.68 19.17 -9.72
C LYS A 233 22.40 20.30 -10.69
N HIS A 234 23.45 20.94 -11.21
CA HIS A 234 23.33 22.03 -12.16
C HIS A 234 22.86 21.60 -13.55
N LEU A 235 22.87 20.28 -13.81
CA LEU A 235 22.36 19.63 -15.03
C LEU A 235 21.10 18.78 -14.73
N SER A 236 20.41 19.09 -13.65
CA SER A 236 19.25 18.31 -13.19
C SER A 236 18.15 19.21 -12.65
N ASN A 237 16.90 18.80 -12.85
CA ASN A 237 15.70 19.46 -12.30
C ASN A 237 14.58 18.42 -12.07
N ASN A 238 13.32 18.83 -12.02
CA ASN A 238 12.19 17.90 -11.84
C ASN A 238 11.98 16.96 -13.03
N HIS A 239 12.43 17.33 -14.24
CA HIS A 239 12.17 16.64 -15.49
C HIS A 239 13.42 16.01 -16.10
N ILE A 240 14.59 16.36 -15.58
CA ILE A 240 15.90 15.88 -16.06
C ILE A 240 16.76 15.51 -14.86
N LEU A 241 17.38 14.33 -14.92
CA LEU A 241 18.38 13.87 -13.96
C LEU A 241 19.66 13.47 -14.72
N THR A 242 20.75 14.17 -14.44
CA THR A 242 22.08 13.85 -14.95
C THR A 242 22.91 13.25 -13.83
N MET A 243 23.42 12.05 -14.05
CA MET A 243 24.26 11.34 -13.07
C MET A 243 25.39 10.56 -13.74
N GLU A 244 26.38 10.14 -12.96
CA GLU A 244 27.49 9.29 -13.39
C GLU A 244 26.98 8.02 -14.07
N MET A 245 27.55 7.71 -15.23
CA MET A 245 27.33 6.42 -15.88
C MET A 245 28.15 5.35 -15.17
N ILE A 246 27.47 4.38 -14.53
CA ILE A 246 28.15 3.28 -13.87
C ILE A 246 28.70 2.31 -14.90
N GLU A 247 30.02 2.21 -14.98
CA GLU A 247 30.70 1.19 -15.77
C GLU A 247 30.85 -0.07 -14.94
N GLY A 248 30.28 -1.17 -15.44
CA GLY A 248 30.24 -2.45 -14.75
C GLY A 248 29.32 -3.45 -15.46
N PHE A 249 29.02 -4.53 -14.79
CA PHE A 249 28.16 -5.59 -15.27
C PHE A 249 27.11 -5.96 -14.23
N LYS A 250 26.04 -6.63 -14.66
CA LYS A 250 24.93 -7.00 -13.75
C LYS A 250 25.41 -7.95 -12.65
N ILE A 251 24.91 -7.77 -11.44
CA ILE A 251 25.24 -8.60 -10.27
C ILE A 251 24.98 -10.08 -10.49
N THR A 252 24.13 -10.47 -11.44
CA THR A 252 23.81 -11.86 -11.76
C THR A 252 24.83 -12.55 -12.68
N ASP A 253 25.76 -11.79 -13.25
CA ASP A 253 26.79 -12.31 -14.17
C ASP A 253 27.96 -12.94 -13.38
N LYS A 254 27.82 -14.23 -13.05
CA LYS A 254 28.82 -14.97 -12.25
C LYS A 254 30.17 -15.08 -12.96
N GLU A 255 30.16 -15.19 -14.29
CA GLU A 255 31.38 -15.36 -15.07
C GLU A 255 32.25 -14.12 -14.94
N LYS A 256 31.68 -12.95 -15.13
CA LYS A 256 32.38 -11.68 -14.96
C LYS A 256 32.82 -11.41 -13.52
N ILE A 257 32.06 -11.87 -12.51
CA ILE A 257 32.51 -11.78 -11.11
C ILE A 257 33.81 -12.56 -10.91
N VAL A 258 33.89 -13.75 -11.51
CA VAL A 258 35.13 -14.58 -11.41
C VAL A 258 36.26 -13.97 -12.23
N GLU A 259 35.99 -13.41 -13.41
CA GLU A 259 36.98 -12.73 -14.24
C GLU A 259 37.70 -11.58 -13.54
N ILE A 260 36.97 -10.79 -12.72
CA ILE A 260 37.56 -9.73 -11.88
C ILE A 260 38.24 -10.26 -10.60
N GLY A 261 38.39 -11.57 -10.46
CA GLY A 261 39.06 -12.21 -9.32
C GLY A 261 38.24 -12.22 -8.01
N LYS A 262 36.92 -12.03 -8.09
CA LYS A 262 36.01 -12.08 -6.93
C LYS A 262 35.26 -13.41 -6.90
N LYS A 263 34.78 -13.79 -5.71
CA LYS A 263 33.93 -14.96 -5.54
C LYS A 263 32.46 -14.55 -5.50
N PRO A 264 31.56 -15.21 -6.27
CA PRO A 264 30.13 -14.94 -6.22
C PRO A 264 29.55 -14.96 -4.82
N GLU A 265 30.04 -15.87 -3.94
CA GLU A 265 29.61 -15.99 -2.55
C GLU A 265 29.97 -14.76 -1.70
N GLU A 266 31.13 -14.14 -1.97
CA GLU A 266 31.56 -12.91 -1.28
C GLU A 266 30.69 -11.72 -1.71
N ILE A 267 30.38 -11.62 -2.99
CA ILE A 267 29.48 -10.59 -3.52
C ILE A 267 28.06 -10.76 -2.96
N ALA A 268 27.53 -12.01 -2.94
CA ALA A 268 26.23 -12.31 -2.36
C ALA A 268 26.14 -11.87 -0.89
N ARG A 269 27.16 -12.21 -0.10
CA ARG A 269 27.25 -11.82 1.31
C ARG A 269 27.34 -10.31 1.47
N THR A 270 28.17 -9.64 0.67
CA THR A 270 28.35 -8.20 0.72
C THR A 270 27.06 -7.46 0.34
N GLY A 271 26.36 -7.89 -0.73
CA GLY A 271 25.09 -7.31 -1.16
C GLY A 271 24.02 -7.41 -0.09
N LEU A 272 23.88 -8.58 0.54
CA LEU A 272 22.93 -8.76 1.62
C LEU A 272 23.30 -7.93 2.86
N ASP A 273 24.59 -7.87 3.22
CA ASP A 273 25.07 -7.06 4.34
C ASP A 273 24.79 -5.56 4.11
N LEU A 274 25.09 -5.05 2.94
CA LEU A 274 24.78 -3.67 2.56
C LEU A 274 23.28 -3.38 2.63
N TYR A 275 22.43 -4.33 2.23
CA TYR A 275 20.99 -4.16 2.32
C TYR A 275 20.49 -4.14 3.77
N LEU A 276 21.03 -5.00 4.64
CA LEU A 276 20.75 -4.96 6.08
C LEU A 276 21.14 -3.61 6.70
N VAL A 277 22.28 -3.05 6.32
CA VAL A 277 22.72 -1.71 6.77
C VAL A 277 21.73 -0.63 6.36
N GLN A 278 21.15 -0.71 5.15
CA GLN A 278 20.19 0.29 4.68
C GLN A 278 19.02 0.46 5.65
N PHE A 279 18.37 -0.61 6.06
CA PHE A 279 17.19 -0.49 6.91
C PHE A 279 17.50 -0.56 8.41
N LEU A 280 18.43 -1.42 8.86
CA LEU A 280 18.74 -1.54 10.28
C LEU A 280 19.47 -0.33 10.84
N LYS A 281 20.40 0.25 10.06
CA LYS A 281 21.22 1.38 10.51
C LYS A 281 20.65 2.72 10.05
N HIS A 282 20.30 2.83 8.77
CA HIS A 282 19.93 4.11 8.16
C HIS A 282 18.41 4.35 8.11
N GLY A 283 17.57 3.30 8.18
CA GLY A 283 16.12 3.39 8.00
C GLY A 283 15.74 3.98 6.64
N PHE A 284 16.62 3.81 5.66
CA PHE A 284 16.46 4.28 4.29
C PHE A 284 17.01 3.21 3.35
N PHE A 285 16.15 2.58 2.57
CA PHE A 285 16.48 1.39 1.82
C PHE A 285 15.90 1.41 0.41
N HIS A 286 16.54 0.68 -0.48
CA HIS A 286 16.06 0.49 -1.84
C HIS A 286 14.82 -0.41 -1.83
N ALA A 287 13.69 0.09 -2.33
CA ALA A 287 12.42 -0.63 -2.30
C ALA A 287 12.27 -1.63 -3.45
N ASP A 288 13.05 -1.48 -4.52
CA ASP A 288 13.06 -2.36 -5.68
C ASP A 288 14.47 -2.73 -6.16
N PRO A 289 15.26 -3.46 -5.34
CA PRO A 289 16.62 -3.87 -5.67
C PRO A 289 16.62 -5.02 -6.69
N HIS A 290 15.98 -4.79 -7.83
CA HIS A 290 15.91 -5.76 -8.92
C HIS A 290 17.32 -6.02 -9.51
N PRO A 291 17.65 -7.23 -9.97
CA PRO A 291 18.96 -7.53 -10.54
C PRO A 291 19.42 -6.60 -11.67
N GLY A 292 18.46 -6.02 -12.40
CA GLY A 292 18.73 -5.03 -13.44
C GLY A 292 19.25 -3.68 -12.92
N ASN A 293 19.00 -3.38 -11.64
CA ASN A 293 19.36 -2.11 -10.99
C ASN A 293 20.63 -2.21 -10.14
N ILE A 294 21.30 -3.39 -10.12
CA ILE A 294 22.49 -3.61 -9.31
C ILE A 294 23.66 -4.06 -10.21
N PHE A 295 24.72 -3.29 -10.20
CA PHE A 295 25.93 -3.49 -10.98
C PHE A 295 27.13 -3.80 -10.08
N ILE A 296 28.08 -4.52 -10.63
CA ILE A 296 29.41 -4.75 -10.05
C ILE A 296 30.42 -3.99 -10.89
N LYS A 297 31.22 -3.12 -10.25
CA LYS A 297 32.33 -2.43 -10.89
C LYS A 297 33.57 -3.35 -10.99
N GLU A 298 34.52 -3.03 -11.86
CA GLU A 298 35.75 -3.82 -12.02
C GLU A 298 36.54 -3.97 -10.72
N ASN A 299 36.46 -3.01 -9.80
CA ASN A 299 37.09 -3.09 -8.48
C ASN A 299 36.31 -3.97 -7.47
N GLY A 300 35.15 -4.51 -7.87
CA GLY A 300 34.28 -5.34 -7.06
C GLY A 300 33.27 -4.59 -6.17
N GLN A 301 33.18 -3.26 -6.31
CA GLN A 301 32.15 -2.48 -5.62
C GLN A 301 30.77 -2.77 -6.20
N ILE A 302 29.78 -2.82 -5.30
CA ILE A 302 28.36 -2.93 -5.69
C ILE A 302 27.82 -1.50 -5.95
N ALA A 303 27.12 -1.30 -7.06
CA ALA A 303 26.50 -0.03 -7.39
C ALA A 303 25.01 -0.20 -7.72
N PHE A 304 24.16 0.64 -7.14
CA PHE A 304 22.76 0.78 -7.52
C PHE A 304 22.65 1.90 -8.55
N ILE A 305 21.77 1.74 -9.54
CA ILE A 305 21.64 2.69 -10.65
C ILE A 305 20.27 3.37 -10.76
N ASP A 306 19.26 2.90 -10.01
CA ASP A 306 17.93 3.50 -9.95
C ASP A 306 17.56 3.79 -8.49
N PHE A 307 17.17 5.02 -8.18
CA PHE A 307 16.78 5.46 -6.85
C PHE A 307 15.36 6.06 -6.83
N GLY A 308 14.57 5.76 -7.84
CA GLY A 308 13.18 6.20 -7.93
C GLY A 308 12.31 5.62 -6.82
N ALA A 309 12.50 4.35 -6.49
CA ALA A 309 11.75 3.66 -5.45
C ALA A 309 12.61 3.44 -4.20
N MET A 310 12.41 4.27 -3.18
CA MET A 310 13.12 4.19 -1.89
C MET A 310 12.13 4.14 -0.73
N GLY A 311 12.30 3.16 0.15
CA GLY A 311 11.50 3.02 1.37
C GLY A 311 12.14 3.75 2.56
N ARG A 312 11.31 4.15 3.52
CA ARG A 312 11.73 4.88 4.73
C ARG A 312 11.09 4.27 5.97
N LEU A 313 11.91 3.91 6.93
CA LEU A 313 11.47 3.55 8.26
C LEU A 313 11.73 4.71 9.21
N TYR A 314 10.70 5.21 9.84
CA TYR A 314 10.85 6.17 10.91
C TYR A 314 11.62 5.55 12.10
N PRO A 315 12.30 6.35 12.93
CA PRO A 315 13.11 5.83 14.05
C PRO A 315 12.35 4.84 14.94
N ASN A 316 11.08 5.12 15.23
CA ASN A 316 10.24 4.24 16.04
C ASN A 316 9.91 2.91 15.33
N GLU A 317 9.54 2.96 14.04
CA GLU A 317 9.24 1.75 13.26
C GLU A 317 10.46 0.86 13.12
N ARG A 318 11.63 1.47 12.87
CA ARG A 318 12.91 0.76 12.82
C ARG A 318 13.21 0.07 14.15
N GLU A 319 13.00 0.75 15.29
CA GLU A 319 13.20 0.15 16.61
C GLU A 319 12.22 -1.01 16.85
N LEU A 320 10.98 -0.87 16.46
CA LEU A 320 9.97 -1.93 16.55
C LEU A 320 10.31 -3.13 15.65
N LEU A 321 10.75 -2.92 14.42
CA LEU A 321 11.21 -4.00 13.54
C LEU A 321 12.41 -4.75 14.12
N ILE A 322 13.39 -4.03 14.64
CA ILE A 322 14.53 -4.65 15.32
C ILE A 322 14.06 -5.47 16.53
N ASN A 323 13.10 -4.95 17.31
CA ASN A 323 12.52 -5.68 18.44
C ASN A 323 11.80 -6.95 17.98
N LEU A 324 11.03 -6.86 16.89
CA LEU A 324 10.31 -7.99 16.31
C LEU A 324 11.30 -9.11 15.93
N ILE A 325 12.41 -8.76 15.25
CA ILE A 325 13.46 -9.71 14.89
C ILE A 325 14.10 -10.34 16.14
N ILE A 326 14.44 -9.52 17.15
CA ILE A 326 15.04 -10.02 18.41
C ILE A 326 14.09 -10.97 19.14
N TYR A 327 12.81 -10.63 19.23
CA TYR A 327 11.81 -11.46 19.91
C TYR A 327 11.50 -12.73 19.13
N SER A 328 11.53 -12.68 17.79
CA SER A 328 11.43 -13.88 16.94
C SER A 328 12.59 -14.84 17.21
N LEU A 329 13.84 -14.35 17.24
CA LEU A 329 15.03 -15.16 17.56
C LEU A 329 15.00 -15.74 18.98
N LYS A 330 14.37 -15.02 19.92
CA LYS A 330 14.17 -15.47 21.32
C LYS A 330 12.91 -16.33 21.52
N LYS A 331 12.10 -16.51 20.49
CA LYS A 331 10.80 -17.21 20.53
C LYS A 331 9.81 -16.61 21.53
N ASP A 332 9.93 -15.31 21.83
CA ASP A 332 9.06 -14.59 22.75
C ASP A 332 7.82 -14.06 22.00
N VAL A 333 6.87 -14.96 21.73
CA VAL A 333 5.67 -14.67 20.92
C VAL A 333 4.81 -13.57 21.54
N LYS A 334 4.75 -13.49 22.87
CA LYS A 334 3.97 -12.44 23.55
C LYS A 334 4.50 -11.06 23.23
N LYS A 335 5.82 -10.87 23.32
CA LYS A 335 6.45 -9.59 22.97
C LYS A 335 6.41 -9.33 21.46
N MET A 336 6.39 -10.36 20.63
CA MET A 336 6.16 -10.20 19.19
C MET A 336 4.77 -9.61 18.95
N ILE A 337 3.71 -10.14 19.56
CA ILE A 337 2.33 -9.65 19.42
C ILE A 337 2.25 -8.17 19.84
N GLU A 338 2.80 -7.83 21.00
CA GLU A 338 2.85 -6.44 21.47
C GLU A 338 3.58 -5.51 20.50
N THR A 339 4.65 -6.00 19.89
CA THR A 339 5.45 -5.24 18.93
C THR A 339 4.71 -5.07 17.61
N ILE A 340 4.07 -6.14 17.10
CA ILE A 340 3.25 -6.10 15.89
C ILE A 340 2.07 -5.14 16.09
N ARG A 341 1.41 -5.17 17.25
CA ARG A 341 0.32 -4.24 17.59
C ARG A 341 0.74 -2.77 17.52
N LYS A 342 1.97 -2.45 17.94
CA LYS A 342 2.53 -1.09 17.86
C LYS A 342 2.99 -0.70 16.46
N LEU A 343 3.36 -1.67 15.64
CA LEU A 343 3.86 -1.48 14.28
C LEU A 343 2.70 -1.37 13.28
N ALA A 344 1.57 -2.01 13.58
CA ALA A 344 0.41 -2.06 12.71
C ALA A 344 -0.33 -0.72 12.66
N ILE A 345 -0.77 -0.33 11.46
CA ILE A 345 -1.72 0.77 11.25
C ILE A 345 -3.11 0.35 11.75
N LYS A 346 -3.47 -0.92 11.50
CA LYS A 346 -4.72 -1.53 11.93
C LYS A 346 -4.43 -2.88 12.59
N PHE A 347 -5.01 -3.12 13.78
CA PHE A 347 -4.85 -4.37 14.53
C PHE A 347 -6.19 -4.77 15.12
N GLU A 348 -6.92 -5.64 14.43
CA GLU A 348 -8.27 -6.09 14.81
C GLU A 348 -8.33 -7.61 14.97
N VAL A 349 -7.42 -8.17 15.76
CA VAL A 349 -7.33 -9.61 16.02
C VAL A 349 -8.51 -10.06 16.87
N ALA A 350 -9.39 -10.89 16.30
CA ALA A 350 -10.58 -11.41 16.99
C ALA A 350 -10.24 -12.55 17.97
N ASP A 351 -9.28 -13.40 17.65
CA ASP A 351 -8.81 -14.52 18.50
C ASP A 351 -7.30 -14.45 18.70
N GLU A 352 -6.89 -13.82 19.82
CA GLU A 352 -5.47 -13.69 20.17
C GLU A 352 -4.79 -15.05 20.38
N ARG A 353 -5.49 -16.09 20.87
CA ARG A 353 -4.89 -17.42 21.07
C ARG A 353 -4.62 -18.15 19.76
N LYS A 354 -5.50 -17.94 18.76
CA LYS A 354 -5.26 -18.46 17.41
C LYS A 354 -4.07 -17.76 16.79
N PHE A 355 -4.02 -16.43 16.87
CA PHE A 355 -2.93 -15.63 16.33
C PHE A 355 -1.58 -15.97 16.99
N GLU A 356 -1.54 -16.18 18.31
CA GLU A 356 -0.35 -16.63 19.05
C GLU A 356 0.17 -17.96 18.51
N ARG A 357 -0.71 -18.94 18.26
CA ARG A 357 -0.35 -20.25 17.69
C ARG A 357 0.17 -20.14 16.26
N GLU A 358 -0.44 -19.31 15.44
CA GLU A 358 0.00 -19.08 14.06
C GLU A 358 1.39 -18.43 14.01
N LEU A 359 1.66 -17.45 14.88
CA LEU A 359 3.00 -16.86 15.02
C LEU A 359 4.03 -17.87 15.53
N TYR A 360 3.65 -18.74 16.49
CA TYR A 360 4.52 -19.80 16.97
C TYR A 360 4.89 -20.76 15.83
N GLY A 361 3.93 -21.15 15.01
CA GLY A 361 4.16 -21.96 13.81
C GLY A 361 5.12 -21.32 12.80
N LEU A 362 5.08 -19.99 12.63
CA LEU A 362 6.05 -19.27 11.80
C LEU A 362 7.47 -19.35 12.36
N ILE A 363 7.62 -19.25 13.69
CA ILE A 363 8.92 -19.35 14.35
C ILE A 363 9.49 -20.77 14.24
N GLU A 364 8.67 -21.81 14.42
CA GLU A 364 9.09 -23.21 14.31
C GLU A 364 9.60 -23.55 12.90
N MET A 365 9.03 -22.92 11.87
CA MET A 365 9.53 -23.10 10.50
C MET A 365 10.95 -22.56 10.31
N VAL A 366 11.30 -21.50 11.03
CA VAL A 366 12.67 -20.95 11.02
C VAL A 366 13.64 -21.89 11.74
N ASP A 367 13.17 -22.61 12.75
CA ASP A 367 13.99 -23.44 13.65
C ASP A 367 14.12 -24.92 13.18
N GLY A 368 13.04 -25.46 12.59
CA GLY A 368 12.92 -26.90 12.26
C GLY A 368 13.61 -27.33 10.97
N ASN A 369 13.90 -26.41 10.07
CA ASN A 369 14.69 -26.70 8.87
C ASN A 369 16.17 -26.49 9.18
N SER A 370 17.05 -27.34 8.65
CA SER A 370 18.49 -27.06 8.69
C SER A 370 18.67 -25.61 8.22
N LEU A 371 19.40 -24.79 8.97
CA LEU A 371 19.62 -23.36 8.72
C LEU A 371 20.02 -23.04 7.26
N GLU A 372 20.38 -24.05 6.48
CA GLU A 372 20.77 -23.97 5.06
C GLU A 372 19.58 -23.95 4.09
N SER A 373 18.35 -24.29 4.53
CA SER A 373 17.18 -24.45 3.66
C SER A 373 16.03 -23.45 3.92
N ILE A 374 16.24 -22.45 4.78
CA ILE A 374 15.19 -21.48 5.11
C ILE A 374 14.95 -20.56 3.90
N ASP A 375 13.78 -20.67 3.31
CA ASP A 375 13.28 -19.74 2.32
C ASP A 375 12.54 -18.58 3.03
N ILE A 376 13.21 -17.43 3.12
CA ILE A 376 12.65 -16.23 3.77
C ILE A 376 11.42 -15.73 3.03
N VAL A 377 11.37 -15.86 1.71
CA VAL A 377 10.20 -15.47 0.91
C VAL A 377 8.98 -16.26 1.37
N THR A 378 9.12 -17.58 1.53
CA THR A 378 8.03 -18.45 2.05
C THR A 378 7.60 -18.04 3.46
N ILE A 379 8.54 -17.67 4.34
CA ILE A 379 8.21 -17.22 5.70
C ILE A 379 7.43 -15.90 5.64
N PHE A 380 7.86 -14.94 4.83
CA PHE A 380 7.16 -13.67 4.67
C PHE A 380 5.78 -13.83 4.04
N GLU A 381 5.62 -14.72 3.07
CA GLU A 381 4.31 -15.02 2.48
C GLU A 381 3.34 -15.60 3.52
N LYS A 382 3.82 -16.53 4.35
CA LYS A 382 3.01 -17.09 5.43
C LYS A 382 2.70 -16.06 6.51
N ALA A 383 3.69 -15.25 6.91
CA ALA A 383 3.49 -14.16 7.87
C ALA A 383 2.44 -13.16 7.35
N ARG A 384 2.53 -12.79 6.07
CA ARG A 384 1.55 -11.93 5.41
C ARG A 384 0.15 -12.53 5.42
N LYS A 385 0.02 -13.83 5.14
CA LYS A 385 -1.26 -14.53 5.24
C LYS A 385 -1.81 -14.51 6.66
N VAL A 386 -0.98 -14.80 7.66
CA VAL A 386 -1.36 -14.72 9.08
C VAL A 386 -1.84 -13.31 9.43
N PHE A 387 -1.17 -12.26 8.97
CA PHE A 387 -1.59 -10.88 9.22
C PHE A 387 -2.91 -10.54 8.53
N SER A 388 -3.07 -10.93 7.27
CA SER A 388 -4.32 -10.73 6.53
C SER A 388 -5.50 -11.46 7.19
N ASP A 389 -5.34 -12.75 7.51
CA ASP A 389 -6.38 -13.58 8.15
C ASP A 389 -6.80 -13.04 9.53
N ASN A 390 -5.91 -12.30 10.20
CA ASN A 390 -6.13 -11.68 11.50
C ASN A 390 -6.40 -10.16 11.43
N GLN A 391 -6.70 -9.61 10.24
CA GLN A 391 -7.02 -8.19 10.02
C GLN A 391 -5.96 -7.22 10.56
N ILE A 392 -4.69 -7.57 10.34
CA ILE A 392 -3.54 -6.74 10.70
C ILE A 392 -3.04 -6.06 9.41
N LEU A 393 -2.97 -4.73 9.42
CA LEU A 393 -2.46 -3.92 8.32
C LEU A 393 -1.17 -3.23 8.76
N LEU A 394 -0.08 -3.45 8.04
CA LEU A 394 1.20 -2.77 8.25
C LEU A 394 1.36 -1.58 7.28
N SER A 395 2.34 -0.71 7.54
CA SER A 395 2.66 0.40 6.64
C SER A 395 3.21 -0.11 5.30
N GLU A 396 3.00 0.68 4.24
CA GLU A 396 3.48 0.37 2.89
C GLU A 396 4.99 0.17 2.86
N ASP A 397 5.76 0.99 3.57
CA ASP A 397 7.21 0.88 3.68
C ASP A 397 7.67 -0.48 4.22
N ILE A 398 6.90 -1.11 5.13
CA ILE A 398 7.20 -2.45 5.63
C ILE A 398 7.00 -3.51 4.54
N TYR A 399 5.94 -3.41 3.74
CA TYR A 399 5.73 -4.31 2.61
C TYR A 399 6.81 -4.13 1.53
N LEU A 400 7.22 -2.90 1.25
CA LEU A 400 8.34 -2.60 0.36
C LEU A 400 9.65 -3.18 0.88
N LEU A 401 9.91 -3.09 2.19
CA LEU A 401 11.07 -3.72 2.82
C LEU A 401 11.07 -5.24 2.64
N ILE A 402 9.94 -5.89 2.90
CA ILE A 402 9.77 -7.33 2.72
C ILE A 402 10.04 -7.73 1.27
N LYS A 403 9.48 -6.99 0.30
CA LYS A 403 9.75 -7.20 -1.14
C LYS A 403 11.24 -7.08 -1.44
N GLY A 404 11.88 -6.02 -0.96
CA GLY A 404 13.31 -5.77 -1.20
C GLY A 404 14.21 -6.86 -0.59
N ILE A 405 13.90 -7.32 0.63
CA ILE A 405 14.61 -8.45 1.25
C ILE A 405 14.49 -9.71 0.38
N GLY A 406 13.28 -10.02 -0.12
CA GLY A 406 13.06 -11.17 -0.98
C GLY A 406 13.85 -11.10 -2.30
N GLN A 407 13.91 -9.92 -2.93
CA GLN A 407 14.69 -9.73 -4.16
C GLN A 407 16.19 -9.88 -3.91
N ILE A 408 16.72 -9.28 -2.86
CA ILE A 408 18.15 -9.41 -2.49
C ILE A 408 18.50 -10.85 -2.10
N GLU A 409 17.61 -11.54 -1.39
CA GLU A 409 17.78 -12.96 -1.09
C GLU A 409 17.81 -13.79 -2.37
N GLY A 410 16.90 -13.55 -3.31
CA GLY A 410 16.87 -14.23 -4.59
C GLY A 410 18.17 -14.05 -5.39
N ILE A 411 18.72 -12.84 -5.44
CA ILE A 411 20.03 -12.55 -6.03
C ILE A 411 21.12 -13.31 -5.26
N GLY A 412 21.08 -13.22 -3.94
CA GLY A 412 22.06 -13.88 -3.08
C GLY A 412 22.09 -15.40 -3.27
N ARG A 413 20.94 -16.06 -3.37
CA ARG A 413 20.82 -17.49 -3.65
C ARG A 413 21.24 -17.85 -5.07
N HIS A 414 20.97 -16.99 -6.04
CA HIS A 414 21.49 -17.18 -7.38
C HIS A 414 23.02 -17.24 -7.38
N LEU A 415 23.68 -16.34 -6.67
CA LEU A 415 25.15 -16.31 -6.55
C LEU A 415 25.70 -17.41 -5.65
N ASN A 416 25.04 -17.68 -4.53
CA ASN A 416 25.41 -18.68 -3.54
C ASN A 416 24.16 -19.43 -3.03
N PRO A 417 23.86 -20.62 -3.53
CA PRO A 417 22.71 -21.43 -3.08
C PRO A 417 22.70 -21.77 -1.58
N ARG A 418 23.86 -21.69 -0.91
CA ARG A 418 24.00 -21.94 0.55
C ARG A 418 23.98 -20.66 1.37
N LEU A 419 23.56 -19.54 0.79
CA LEU A 419 23.48 -18.28 1.52
C LEU A 419 22.48 -18.38 2.67
N ASN A 420 22.93 -18.01 3.86
CA ASN A 420 22.12 -18.00 5.07
C ASN A 420 22.00 -16.56 5.61
N ILE A 421 20.83 -15.95 5.42
CA ILE A 421 20.57 -14.57 5.83
C ILE A 421 20.59 -14.43 7.37
N THR A 422 20.09 -15.43 8.10
CA THR A 422 20.05 -15.42 9.57
C THR A 422 21.47 -15.33 10.14
N ARG A 423 22.41 -16.07 9.54
CA ARG A 423 23.83 -16.03 9.94
C ARG A 423 24.49 -14.69 9.66
N ILE A 424 24.10 -14.02 8.59
CA ILE A 424 24.62 -12.68 8.25
C ILE A 424 23.99 -11.61 9.15
N MET A 425 22.74 -11.78 9.55
CA MET A 425 22.02 -10.86 10.42
C MET A 425 22.44 -10.95 11.89
N GLN A 426 22.86 -12.14 12.35
CA GLN A 426 23.21 -12.39 13.75
C GLN A 426 24.20 -11.38 14.35
N PRO A 427 25.32 -11.01 13.69
CA PRO A 427 26.25 -10.02 14.23
C PRO A 427 25.63 -8.63 14.46
N TYR A 428 24.67 -8.23 13.60
CA TYR A 428 23.93 -6.97 13.77
C TYR A 428 23.04 -7.04 15.01
N MET A 429 22.34 -8.16 15.19
CA MET A 429 21.48 -8.37 16.35
C MET A 429 22.30 -8.38 17.65
N ASP A 430 23.45 -9.06 17.66
CA ASP A 430 24.35 -9.11 18.80
C ASP A 430 24.92 -7.72 19.14
N LYS A 431 25.29 -6.92 18.12
CA LYS A 431 25.76 -5.55 18.29
C LYS A 431 24.66 -4.67 18.90
N ILE A 432 23.46 -4.72 18.35
CA ILE A 432 22.32 -3.96 18.85
C ILE A 432 21.97 -4.38 20.28
N ALA A 433 22.00 -5.68 20.58
CA ALA A 433 21.77 -6.19 21.93
C ALA A 433 22.81 -5.65 22.92
N ARG A 434 24.11 -5.63 22.56
CA ARG A 434 25.19 -5.08 23.39
C ARG A 434 25.04 -3.56 23.59
N GLU A 435 24.73 -2.82 22.53
CA GLU A 435 24.50 -1.37 22.60
C GLU A 435 23.32 -1.02 23.53
N ARG A 436 22.28 -1.85 23.55
CA ARG A 436 21.13 -1.70 24.47
C ARG A 436 21.46 -2.05 25.92
N MET A 437 22.38 -2.98 26.15
CA MET A 437 22.84 -3.37 27.48
C MET A 437 23.92 -2.42 28.03
N ASN A 438 24.42 -1.49 27.22
CA ASN A 438 25.40 -0.52 27.69
C ASN A 438 24.78 0.40 28.76
N PRO A 439 25.35 0.47 30.00
CA PRO A 439 24.82 1.27 31.08
C PRO A 439 24.61 2.74 30.72
N VAL A 440 25.51 3.32 29.90
CA VAL A 440 25.39 4.72 29.43
C VAL A 440 24.12 4.92 28.59
N ASN A 441 23.81 3.98 27.69
CA ASN A 441 22.61 4.05 26.87
C ASN A 441 21.32 3.80 27.66
N ILE A 442 21.39 2.91 28.65
CA ILE A 442 20.29 2.67 29.61
C ILE A 442 20.00 3.94 30.40
N PHE A 443 21.06 4.60 30.90
CA PHE A 443 20.92 5.83 31.68
C PHE A 443 20.38 6.99 30.82
N LYS A 444 20.87 7.11 29.58
CA LYS A 444 20.41 8.13 28.63
C LYS A 444 18.95 7.95 28.24
N LYS A 445 18.53 6.71 27.88
CA LYS A 445 17.12 6.38 27.63
C LYS A 445 16.25 6.51 28.88
N GLY A 446 16.80 6.24 30.06
CA GLY A 446 16.13 6.46 31.33
C GLY A 446 15.90 7.94 31.60
N ALA A 447 16.91 8.79 31.34
CA ALA A 447 16.81 10.24 31.49
C ALA A 447 15.81 10.85 30.47
N GLU A 448 15.84 10.44 29.21
CA GLU A 448 14.86 10.84 28.18
C GLU A 448 13.42 10.43 28.55
N LYS A 449 13.22 9.24 29.13
CA LYS A 449 11.92 8.82 29.64
C LYS A 449 11.48 9.60 30.88
N LEU A 450 12.41 9.97 31.75
CA LEU A 450 12.14 10.83 32.90
C LEU A 450 11.78 12.25 32.47
N GLU A 451 12.44 12.78 31.46
CA GLU A 451 12.12 14.09 30.86
C GLU A 451 10.71 14.09 30.24
N THR A 452 10.38 13.08 29.44
CA THR A 452 9.03 12.88 28.90
C THR A 452 7.98 12.65 30.00
N PHE A 453 8.38 11.97 31.09
CA PHE A 453 7.50 11.76 32.25
C PHE A 453 7.30 13.08 33.05
N SER A 454 8.36 13.91 33.16
CA SER A 454 8.25 15.22 33.79
C SER A 454 7.36 16.18 33.01
N ASP A 455 7.47 16.18 31.70
CA ASP A 455 6.61 16.97 30.81
C ASP A 455 5.14 16.55 30.90
N ASN A 456 4.86 15.25 30.97
CA ASN A 456 3.52 14.73 31.22
C ASN A 456 2.99 15.07 32.62
N TRP A 457 3.86 15.14 33.66
CA TRP A 457 3.48 15.59 34.98
C TRP A 457 3.15 17.08 35.04
N LEU A 458 3.84 17.90 34.25
CA LEU A 458 3.57 19.35 34.16
C LEU A 458 2.23 19.63 33.44
N THR A 459 1.81 18.76 32.51
CA THR A 459 0.51 18.89 31.81
C THR A 459 -0.65 18.28 32.62
N LEU A 460 -0.39 17.31 33.51
CA LEU A 460 -1.41 16.62 34.30
C LEU A 460 -2.35 17.56 35.08
N PRO A 461 -1.86 18.64 35.75
CA PRO A 461 -2.76 19.59 36.43
C PRO A 461 -3.69 20.34 35.45
N THR A 462 -3.17 20.64 34.26
CA THR A 462 -3.93 21.32 33.19
C THR A 462 -4.97 20.38 32.59
N ASP A 463 -4.62 19.13 32.36
CA ASP A 463 -5.52 18.11 31.81
C ASP A 463 -6.60 17.73 32.81
N LEU A 464 -6.25 17.59 34.12
CA LEU A 464 -7.21 17.42 35.20
C LEU A 464 -8.16 18.62 35.33
N LYS A 465 -7.64 19.84 35.23
CA LYS A 465 -8.46 21.04 35.23
C LYS A 465 -9.42 21.07 34.02
N ASN A 466 -8.94 20.74 32.84
CA ASN A 466 -9.75 20.65 31.62
C ASN A 466 -10.83 19.56 31.73
N ILE A 467 -10.52 18.41 32.34
CA ILE A 467 -11.48 17.34 32.59
C ILE A 467 -12.52 17.80 33.62
N LEU A 468 -12.10 18.42 34.69
CA LEU A 468 -13.00 18.95 35.72
C LEU A 468 -13.92 20.07 35.18
N GLU A 469 -13.38 20.96 34.32
CA GLU A 469 -14.19 21.98 33.66
C GLU A 469 -15.20 21.36 32.66
N LYS A 470 -14.84 20.31 31.94
CA LYS A 470 -15.77 19.56 31.09
C LYS A 470 -16.84 18.82 31.89
N ILE A 471 -16.49 18.30 33.07
CA ILE A 471 -17.46 17.69 34.01
C ILE A 471 -18.42 18.76 34.54
N GLN A 472 -17.91 19.92 34.99
CA GLN A 472 -18.74 21.02 35.47
C GLN A 472 -19.67 21.61 34.40
N LYS A 473 -19.23 21.64 33.12
CA LYS A 473 -20.02 22.14 32.01
C LYS A 473 -20.97 21.09 31.39
N ASN A 474 -21.07 19.89 31.99
CA ASN A 474 -21.90 18.78 31.48
C ASN A 474 -21.58 18.42 30.02
N GLU A 475 -20.35 18.68 29.54
CA GLU A 475 -19.89 18.47 28.17
C GLU A 475 -19.23 17.10 27.93
N LEU A 476 -19.23 16.21 28.94
CA LEU A 476 -18.79 14.82 28.73
C LEU A 476 -19.85 14.03 27.94
N LYS A 477 -19.79 14.16 26.65
CA LYS A 477 -20.51 13.26 25.76
C LYS A 477 -19.77 11.92 25.69
N HIS A 478 -20.13 10.98 26.55
CA HIS A 478 -19.80 9.57 26.33
C HIS A 478 -20.65 9.08 25.14
N LYS A 479 -20.04 8.95 23.97
CA LYS A 479 -20.61 8.14 22.90
C LYS A 479 -20.44 6.67 23.26
N HIS A 480 -21.30 6.14 24.09
CA HIS A 480 -21.52 4.69 24.13
C HIS A 480 -22.42 4.35 22.94
N GLU A 481 -21.85 3.93 21.83
CA GLU A 481 -22.56 3.15 20.85
C GLU A 481 -22.81 1.76 21.44
N ILE A 482 -23.91 1.60 22.16
CA ILE A 482 -24.41 0.29 22.53
C ILE A 482 -25.00 -0.29 21.24
N ILE A 483 -24.22 -1.13 20.56
CA ILE A 483 -24.68 -1.89 19.38
C ILE A 483 -25.94 -2.67 19.78
N GLY A 484 -27.10 -2.25 19.25
CA GLY A 484 -28.40 -2.88 19.55
C GLY A 484 -29.37 -2.03 20.37
N PHE A 485 -28.97 -0.84 20.88
CA PHE A 485 -29.86 0.02 21.67
C PHE A 485 -31.11 0.47 20.90
N GLU A 486 -31.00 0.75 19.60
CA GLU A 486 -32.15 1.07 18.76
C GLU A 486 -33.16 -0.08 18.63
N LYS A 487 -32.66 -1.33 18.55
CA LYS A 487 -33.54 -2.53 18.55
C LYS A 487 -34.21 -2.70 19.90
N PHE A 488 -33.49 -2.49 20.99
CA PHE A 488 -34.02 -2.57 22.36
C PHE A 488 -35.09 -1.50 22.57
N GLN A 489 -34.85 -0.26 22.17
CA GLN A 489 -35.79 0.84 22.29
C GLN A 489 -37.08 0.55 21.49
N LYS A 490 -36.99 0.10 20.23
CA LYS A 490 -38.17 -0.31 19.44
C LYS A 490 -38.95 -1.43 20.09
N THR A 491 -38.28 -2.45 20.62
CA THR A 491 -38.93 -3.58 21.29
C THR A 491 -39.61 -3.12 22.59
N PHE A 492 -38.99 -2.22 23.34
CA PHE A 492 -39.55 -1.67 24.57
C PHE A 492 -40.79 -0.80 24.30
N GLU A 493 -40.77 0.03 23.25
CA GLU A 493 -41.94 0.83 22.82
C GLU A 493 -43.11 -0.08 22.39
N GLN A 494 -42.84 -1.16 21.70
CA GLN A 494 -43.87 -2.15 21.30
C GLN A 494 -44.44 -2.84 22.51
N LEU A 495 -43.64 -3.17 23.53
CA LEU A 495 -44.10 -3.82 24.76
C LEU A 495 -44.99 -2.86 25.57
N VAL A 496 -44.62 -1.61 25.71
CA VAL A 496 -45.44 -0.58 26.39
C VAL A 496 -46.81 -0.41 25.67
N LEU A 497 -46.80 -0.33 24.34
CA LEU A 497 -48.02 -0.24 23.54
C LEU A 497 -48.91 -1.48 23.69
N ALA A 498 -48.34 -2.68 23.72
CA ALA A 498 -49.06 -3.91 23.93
C ALA A 498 -49.77 -3.96 25.32
N ILE A 499 -49.07 -3.46 26.38
CA ILE A 499 -49.67 -3.37 27.73
C ILE A 499 -50.82 -2.36 27.73
N ILE A 500 -50.68 -1.21 27.08
CA ILE A 500 -51.77 -0.21 26.97
C ILE A 500 -52.98 -0.79 26.25
N ILE A 501 -52.77 -1.45 25.12
CA ILE A 501 -53.85 -2.10 24.34
C ILE A 501 -54.56 -3.17 25.17
N SER A 502 -53.82 -4.03 25.89
CA SER A 502 -54.36 -5.04 26.77
C SER A 502 -55.16 -4.43 27.91
N SER A 503 -54.70 -3.33 28.49
CA SER A 503 -55.40 -2.59 29.57
C SER A 503 -56.73 -2.00 29.08
N ILE A 504 -56.73 -1.41 27.88
CA ILE A 504 -57.95 -0.88 27.27
C ILE A 504 -58.94 -2.04 26.99
N PHE A 505 -58.45 -3.19 26.48
CA PHE A 505 -59.27 -4.36 26.19
C PHE A 505 -59.92 -4.91 27.44
N VAL A 506 -59.16 -5.08 28.54
CA VAL A 506 -59.68 -5.55 29.82
C VAL A 506 -60.69 -4.55 30.44
N GLY A 507 -60.34 -3.25 30.42
CA GLY A 507 -61.25 -2.21 30.90
C GLY A 507 -62.54 -2.14 30.10
N SER A 508 -62.47 -2.32 28.77
CA SER A 508 -63.65 -2.38 27.89
C SER A 508 -64.51 -3.59 28.17
N SER A 509 -63.91 -4.77 28.49
CA SER A 509 -64.62 -5.97 28.90
C SER A 509 -65.41 -5.76 30.17
N ILE A 510 -64.79 -5.13 31.18
CA ILE A 510 -65.45 -4.78 32.47
C ILE A 510 -66.61 -3.83 32.21
N LEU A 511 -66.42 -2.76 31.41
CA LEU A 511 -67.49 -1.79 31.07
C LEU A 511 -68.64 -2.44 30.25
N ALA A 512 -68.32 -3.37 29.39
CA ALA A 512 -69.33 -4.13 28.63
C ALA A 512 -70.23 -4.99 29.52
N LEU A 513 -69.66 -5.59 30.57
CA LEU A 513 -70.34 -6.38 31.57
C LEU A 513 -71.11 -5.53 32.61
N ALA A 514 -70.66 -4.29 32.85
CA ALA A 514 -71.19 -3.42 33.91
C ALA A 514 -72.59 -2.82 33.59
N ASN A 515 -73.18 -3.12 32.43
CA ASN A 515 -74.56 -2.80 32.06
C ASN A 515 -74.90 -1.27 32.09
N ILE A 516 -73.93 -0.37 31.87
CA ILE A 516 -74.02 1.09 31.92
C ILE A 516 -74.62 1.64 30.65
N PRO A 517 -75.63 2.53 30.71
CA PRO A 517 -76.20 3.20 29.51
C PRO A 517 -75.24 4.28 28.95
N PRO A 518 -75.30 4.58 27.64
CA PRO A 518 -76.22 4.06 26.62
C PRO A 518 -75.85 2.67 26.14
N LYS A 519 -76.89 1.84 25.84
CA LYS A 519 -76.72 0.49 25.35
C LYS A 519 -76.86 0.41 23.83
N ILE A 520 -75.98 -0.31 23.16
CA ILE A 520 -76.00 -0.63 21.74
C ILE A 520 -75.95 -2.16 21.63
N PHE A 521 -76.94 -2.78 21.00
CA PHE A 521 -77.12 -4.24 20.91
C PHE A 521 -77.10 -4.96 22.26
N GLY A 522 -77.61 -4.30 23.33
CA GLY A 522 -77.65 -4.91 24.67
C GLY A 522 -76.36 -4.82 25.50
N ILE A 523 -75.30 -4.26 24.96
CA ILE A 523 -74.00 -4.09 25.59
C ILE A 523 -73.76 -2.59 25.81
N SER A 524 -72.98 -2.23 26.83
CA SER A 524 -72.59 -0.83 27.09
C SER A 524 -71.84 -0.24 25.86
N GLY A 525 -72.34 0.88 25.34
CA GLY A 525 -71.74 1.57 24.20
C GLY A 525 -70.30 2.04 24.45
N LEU A 526 -69.98 2.38 25.71
CA LEU A 526 -68.61 2.71 26.09
C LEU A 526 -67.66 1.50 26.04
N GLY A 527 -68.16 0.30 26.48
CA GLY A 527 -67.39 -0.96 26.34
C GLY A 527 -67.13 -1.31 24.88
N LEU A 528 -68.17 -1.22 24.02
CA LEU A 528 -68.05 -1.49 22.61
C LEU A 528 -67.02 -0.54 21.91
N LEU A 529 -67.06 0.73 22.24
CA LEU A 529 -66.15 1.73 21.70
C LEU A 529 -64.68 1.40 22.09
N GLY A 530 -64.45 1.03 23.33
CA GLY A 530 -63.12 0.62 23.81
C GLY A 530 -62.58 -0.62 23.10
N PHE A 531 -63.44 -1.63 22.84
CA PHE A 531 -63.07 -2.80 22.04
C PHE A 531 -62.63 -2.46 20.63
N VAL A 532 -63.35 -1.54 19.96
CA VAL A 532 -63.02 -1.12 18.60
C VAL A 532 -61.69 -0.39 18.59
N ILE A 533 -61.47 0.53 19.55
CA ILE A 533 -60.18 1.24 19.69
C ILE A 533 -59.03 0.27 19.93
N ALA A 534 -59.18 -0.65 20.90
CA ALA A 534 -58.16 -1.64 21.20
C ALA A 534 -57.87 -2.55 20.01
N GLY A 535 -58.89 -2.96 19.25
CA GLY A 535 -58.75 -3.76 18.02
C GLY A 535 -57.97 -3.04 16.92
N ILE A 536 -58.32 -1.76 16.63
CA ILE A 536 -57.61 -0.94 15.63
C ILE A 536 -56.11 -0.74 16.05
N MET A 537 -55.88 -0.43 17.33
CA MET A 537 -54.52 -0.26 17.85
C MET A 537 -53.73 -1.57 17.79
N GLY A 538 -54.34 -2.72 18.09
CA GLY A 538 -53.70 -4.05 18.01
C GLY A 538 -53.30 -4.43 16.58
N VAL A 539 -54.20 -4.20 15.62
CA VAL A 539 -53.91 -4.40 14.19
C VAL A 539 -52.76 -3.51 13.71
N ASN A 540 -52.77 -2.25 14.13
CA ASN A 540 -51.69 -1.30 13.76
C ASN A 540 -50.34 -1.71 14.36
N LEU A 541 -50.31 -2.17 15.61
CA LEU A 541 -49.12 -2.68 16.27
C LEU A 541 -48.57 -3.93 15.54
N PHE A 542 -49.46 -4.86 15.13
CA PHE A 542 -49.08 -6.07 14.39
C PHE A 542 -48.43 -5.75 13.03
N PHE A 543 -48.96 -4.79 12.28
CA PHE A 543 -48.34 -4.38 11.02
C PHE A 543 -47.03 -3.58 11.21
N LYS A 544 -46.90 -2.84 12.31
CA LYS A 544 -45.69 -2.10 12.65
C LYS A 544 -44.57 -3.03 13.15
N SER A 545 -44.89 -4.20 13.71
CA SER A 545 -43.90 -5.18 14.17
C SER A 545 -43.29 -6.01 13.02
N LYS A 546 -43.92 -6.04 11.84
CA LYS A 546 -43.43 -6.76 10.65
C LYS A 546 -42.56 -5.92 9.72
N LYS A 547 -42.41 -4.61 9.99
CA LYS A 547 -41.42 -3.71 9.34
C LYS A 547 -40.25 -3.44 10.26
#